data_8a767d7d583b939563ccaa57a8db927e
#
_entry.id   8a767d7d583b939563ccaa57a8db927e
#
_cell.length_a   1.000
_cell.length_b   1.000
_cell.length_c   1.000
_cell.angle_alpha   90.00
_cell.angle_beta   90.00
_cell.angle_gamma   90.00
#
_symmetry.space_group_name_H-M   'P 1'
#
loop_
_entity.id
_entity.type
_entity.pdbx_description
1 polymer ?
#
loop_
_entity_poly.entity_id
_entity_poly.type
_entity_poly.pdbx_seq_one_letter_code
_entity_poly.pdbx_strand_id
1 'polypeptide(L)'
;MGFLEHLDELRKRIIRSCIGIGVGMAVGFVFYDRIANFLLAQILRTLPAGSDLIFTNPSEGFAFYFDVALIAGVVLAAPYVMYQVWGFIAPGLYSSEKKFLVPFVLLTSAGTVCGALFSNYVLFPGMMKFFATFSSAHLRLMPRIEDTFDQYMKMLIGMVVVFQMPTLVFFLAKLRLVTARFLWRHIKYAILVIFIVAAVLTPSTDPWNQTVFALPMIGLYLISIGVAWLVGPKRGKEPPAGAGSTTLKLVIGAMVVDQARRASEGWCRRRGSNPHGA
;
A
#
# COMPACT_ATOMS: atom_id res chain seq x y z
N MET A 1 -2.96 -28.62 0.03
CA MET A 1 -1.62 -28.07 -0.21
C MET A 1 -0.86 -28.10 1.11
N GLY A 2 0.32 -28.69 1.15
CA GLY A 2 1.16 -28.70 2.34
C GLY A 2 1.75 -27.31 2.60
N PHE A 3 2.14 -27.02 3.85
CA PHE A 3 2.75 -25.73 4.21
C PHE A 3 3.99 -25.39 3.35
N LEU A 4 4.79 -26.41 3.01
CA LEU A 4 5.98 -26.26 2.15
C LEU A 4 5.61 -25.89 0.70
N GLU A 5 4.54 -26.46 0.15
CA GLU A 5 4.04 -26.10 -1.20
C GLU A 5 3.56 -24.65 -1.26
N HIS A 6 2.94 -24.16 -0.18
CA HIS A 6 2.50 -22.77 -0.08
C HIS A 6 3.67 -21.79 -0.01
N LEU A 7 4.76 -22.16 0.70
CA LEU A 7 5.99 -21.36 0.74
C LEU A 7 6.71 -21.34 -0.63
N ASP A 8 6.73 -22.46 -1.35
CA ASP A 8 7.31 -22.52 -2.70
C ASP A 8 6.50 -21.67 -3.71
N GLU A 9 5.18 -21.67 -3.58
CA GLU A 9 4.33 -20.76 -4.37
C GLU A 9 4.60 -19.30 -4.06
N LEU A 10 4.72 -18.90 -2.78
CA LEU A 10 5.09 -17.55 -2.37
C LEU A 10 6.39 -17.11 -3.00
N ARG A 11 7.44 -17.94 -2.91
CA ARG A 11 8.74 -17.67 -3.53
C ARG A 11 8.63 -17.43 -5.04
N LYS A 12 7.92 -18.29 -5.75
CA LYS A 12 7.70 -18.15 -7.20
C LYS A 12 6.97 -16.86 -7.55
N ARG A 13 5.96 -16.48 -6.76
CA ARG A 13 5.19 -15.25 -6.97
C ARG A 13 6.02 -14.00 -6.71
N ILE A 14 6.82 -13.99 -5.64
CA ILE A 14 7.75 -12.89 -5.36
C ILE A 14 8.75 -12.70 -6.50
N ILE A 15 9.39 -13.79 -6.96
CA ILE A 15 10.35 -13.72 -8.07
C ILE A 15 9.70 -13.16 -9.33
N ARG A 16 8.48 -13.62 -9.69
CA ARG A 16 7.75 -13.11 -10.84
C ARG A 16 7.38 -11.62 -10.68
N SER A 17 7.00 -11.20 -9.47
CA SER A 17 6.74 -9.79 -9.18
C SER A 17 7.98 -8.92 -9.35
N CYS A 18 9.14 -9.38 -8.85
CA CYS A 18 10.41 -8.68 -9.05
C CYS A 18 10.81 -8.59 -10.53
N ILE A 19 10.61 -9.66 -11.30
CA ILE A 19 10.84 -9.66 -12.76
C ILE A 19 9.90 -8.64 -13.43
N GLY A 20 8.62 -8.63 -13.06
CA GLY A 20 7.65 -7.67 -13.58
C GLY A 20 8.03 -6.22 -13.30
N ILE A 21 8.50 -5.94 -12.08
CA ILE A 21 9.02 -4.60 -11.71
C ILE A 21 10.26 -4.27 -12.55
N GLY A 22 11.21 -5.21 -12.71
CA GLY A 22 12.40 -5.02 -13.53
C GLY A 22 12.08 -4.70 -14.99
N VAL A 23 11.11 -5.40 -15.59
CA VAL A 23 10.62 -5.10 -16.95
C VAL A 23 9.95 -3.72 -16.98
N GLY A 24 9.13 -3.40 -16.00
CA GLY A 24 8.51 -2.07 -15.87
C GLY A 24 9.55 -0.96 -15.76
N MET A 25 10.62 -1.17 -14.98
CA MET A 25 11.75 -0.23 -14.88
C MET A 25 12.47 -0.06 -16.22
N ALA A 26 12.73 -1.15 -16.95
CA ALA A 26 13.34 -1.08 -18.27
C ALA A 26 12.50 -0.24 -19.24
N VAL A 27 11.18 -0.42 -19.22
CA VAL A 27 10.24 0.43 -19.97
C VAL A 27 10.28 1.88 -19.47
N GLY A 28 10.31 2.10 -18.16
CA GLY A 28 10.44 3.43 -17.54
C GLY A 28 11.71 4.15 -18.02
N PHE A 29 12.83 3.44 -18.11
CA PHE A 29 14.08 3.98 -18.64
C PHE A 29 14.02 4.37 -20.13
N VAL A 30 13.21 3.68 -20.95
CA VAL A 30 13.03 4.07 -22.36
C VAL A 30 12.25 5.38 -22.48
N PHE A 31 11.32 5.64 -21.57
CA PHE A 31 10.43 6.80 -21.62
C PHE A 31 10.75 7.87 -20.56
N TYR A 32 11.89 7.76 -19.87
CA TYR A 32 12.23 8.60 -18.72
C TYR A 32 12.11 10.10 -19.00
N ASP A 33 12.55 10.59 -20.15
CA ASP A 33 12.46 12.00 -20.51
C ASP A 33 11.01 12.51 -20.57
N ARG A 34 10.12 11.72 -21.18
CA ARG A 34 8.71 12.11 -21.30
C ARG A 34 8.03 12.15 -19.94
N ILE A 35 8.31 11.13 -19.12
CA ILE A 35 7.74 11.01 -17.77
C ILE A 35 8.30 12.11 -16.88
N ALA A 36 9.61 12.35 -16.91
CA ALA A 36 10.26 13.41 -16.14
C ALA A 36 9.71 14.79 -16.49
N ASN A 37 9.60 15.10 -17.78
CA ASN A 37 9.05 16.38 -18.24
C ASN A 37 7.58 16.56 -17.84
N PHE A 38 6.78 15.49 -17.89
CA PHE A 38 5.41 15.52 -17.41
C PHE A 38 5.33 15.80 -15.90
N LEU A 39 6.16 15.14 -15.10
CA LEU A 39 6.20 15.32 -13.65
C LEU A 39 6.73 16.70 -13.26
N LEU A 40 7.82 17.15 -13.89
CA LEU A 40 8.37 18.50 -13.68
C LEU A 40 7.35 19.58 -14.03
N ALA A 41 6.69 19.47 -15.18
CA ALA A 41 5.65 20.41 -15.58
C ALA A 41 4.49 20.45 -14.55
N GLN A 42 4.14 19.29 -13.97
CA GLN A 42 3.11 19.23 -12.94
C GLN A 42 3.57 19.88 -11.63
N ILE A 43 4.82 19.60 -11.20
CA ILE A 43 5.40 20.21 -10.00
C ILE A 43 5.50 21.71 -10.15
N LEU A 44 6.05 22.20 -11.26
CA LEU A 44 6.23 23.64 -11.55
C LEU A 44 4.89 24.39 -11.58
N ARG A 45 3.81 23.77 -12.09
CA ARG A 45 2.46 24.38 -12.08
C ARG A 45 1.90 24.59 -10.67
N THR A 46 2.42 23.90 -9.67
CA THR A 46 1.95 24.02 -8.29
C THR A 46 2.72 25.03 -7.48
N LEU A 47 3.87 25.48 -7.99
CA LEU A 47 4.71 26.49 -7.34
C LEU A 47 4.13 27.89 -7.54
N PRO A 48 4.30 28.80 -6.56
CA PRO A 48 3.98 30.21 -6.71
C PRO A 48 4.76 30.87 -7.88
N ALA A 49 4.18 31.90 -8.47
CA ALA A 49 4.84 32.65 -9.52
C ALA A 49 6.20 33.22 -9.05
N GLY A 50 7.26 32.94 -9.82
CA GLY A 50 8.64 33.34 -9.48
C GLY A 50 9.37 32.39 -8.53
N SER A 51 8.82 31.19 -8.28
CA SER A 51 9.51 30.09 -7.59
C SER A 51 10.02 29.09 -8.61
N ASP A 52 11.25 28.63 -8.42
CA ASP A 52 11.90 27.61 -9.24
C ASP A 52 12.34 26.43 -8.37
N LEU A 53 12.48 25.26 -8.98
CA LEU A 53 13.14 24.13 -8.36
C LEU A 53 14.64 24.34 -8.40
N ILE A 54 15.32 24.12 -7.29
CA ILE A 54 16.76 24.21 -7.21
C ILE A 54 17.36 22.83 -6.92
N PHE A 55 18.56 22.59 -7.42
CA PHE A 55 19.41 21.49 -6.97
C PHE A 55 20.67 22.06 -6.36
N THR A 56 21.10 21.47 -5.25
CA THR A 56 22.25 21.93 -4.46
C THR A 56 23.47 21.07 -4.69
N ASN A 57 23.25 19.82 -5.13
CA ASN A 57 24.31 18.89 -5.50
C ASN A 57 24.19 18.49 -6.98
N PRO A 58 25.31 18.39 -7.71
CA PRO A 58 25.30 17.98 -9.13
C PRO A 58 24.68 16.58 -9.35
N SER A 59 24.74 15.70 -8.35
CA SER A 59 24.18 14.34 -8.43
C SER A 59 22.63 14.31 -8.35
N GLU A 60 22.00 15.36 -7.81
CA GLU A 60 20.52 15.39 -7.66
C GLU A 60 19.80 15.30 -9.00
N GLY A 61 20.33 15.94 -10.04
CA GLY A 61 19.77 15.87 -11.38
C GLY A 61 19.79 14.45 -11.97
N PHE A 62 20.91 13.74 -11.77
CA PHE A 62 21.02 12.34 -12.20
C PHE A 62 20.08 11.42 -11.40
N ALA A 63 20.09 11.56 -10.07
CA ALA A 63 19.25 10.79 -9.17
C ALA A 63 17.76 10.96 -9.51
N PHE A 64 17.31 12.19 -9.79
CA PHE A 64 15.94 12.48 -10.20
C PHE A 64 15.50 11.66 -11.43
N TYR A 65 16.29 11.62 -12.51
CA TYR A 65 15.93 10.83 -13.70
C TYR A 65 15.92 9.33 -13.43
N PHE A 66 16.84 8.86 -12.60
CA PHE A 66 16.90 7.46 -12.19
C PHE A 66 15.65 7.07 -11.38
N ASP A 67 15.28 7.88 -10.40
CA ASP A 67 14.12 7.67 -9.54
C ASP A 67 12.81 7.76 -10.32
N VAL A 68 12.70 8.69 -11.28
CA VAL A 68 11.54 8.76 -12.20
C VAL A 68 11.37 7.44 -12.96
N ALA A 69 12.45 6.89 -13.51
CA ALA A 69 12.38 5.62 -14.24
C ALA A 69 12.00 4.45 -13.34
N LEU A 70 12.57 4.40 -12.11
CA LEU A 70 12.28 3.38 -11.12
C LEU A 70 10.79 3.36 -10.76
N ILE A 71 10.24 4.52 -10.49
CA ILE A 71 8.87 4.65 -10.02
C ILE A 71 7.86 4.47 -11.15
N ALA A 72 8.14 5.00 -12.31
CA ALA A 72 7.35 4.69 -13.50
C ALA A 72 7.28 3.17 -13.68
N GLY A 73 8.39 2.47 -13.48
CA GLY A 73 8.46 1.02 -13.52
C GLY A 73 7.57 0.34 -12.48
N VAL A 74 7.63 0.79 -11.24
CA VAL A 74 6.79 0.24 -10.14
C VAL A 74 5.31 0.49 -10.41
N VAL A 75 4.93 1.69 -10.83
CA VAL A 75 3.53 2.05 -11.12
C VAL A 75 2.99 1.25 -12.31
N LEU A 76 3.80 1.10 -13.38
CA LEU A 76 3.42 0.29 -14.54
C LEU A 76 3.32 -1.20 -14.20
N ALA A 77 4.18 -1.70 -13.33
CA ALA A 77 4.16 -3.08 -12.88
C ALA A 77 3.06 -3.37 -11.83
N ALA A 78 2.49 -2.34 -11.19
CA ALA A 78 1.54 -2.52 -10.09
C ALA A 78 0.35 -3.44 -10.42
N PRO A 79 -0.32 -3.37 -11.60
CA PRO A 79 -1.39 -4.29 -11.94
C PRO A 79 -0.90 -5.75 -12.01
N TYR A 80 0.30 -5.97 -12.54
CA TYR A 80 0.90 -7.30 -12.63
C TYR A 80 1.31 -7.83 -11.25
N VAL A 81 1.91 -6.99 -10.42
CA VAL A 81 2.26 -7.35 -9.03
C VAL A 81 1.00 -7.72 -8.25
N MET A 82 -0.06 -6.96 -8.38
CA MET A 82 -1.34 -7.26 -7.74
C MET A 82 -1.95 -8.57 -8.26
N TYR A 83 -1.80 -8.87 -9.55
CA TYR A 83 -2.18 -10.17 -10.11
C TYR A 83 -1.39 -11.32 -9.46
N GLN A 84 -0.08 -11.14 -9.20
CA GLN A 84 0.74 -12.15 -8.52
C GLN A 84 0.34 -12.32 -7.05
N VAL A 85 0.11 -11.22 -6.35
CA VAL A 85 -0.40 -11.24 -4.96
C VAL A 85 -1.74 -11.98 -4.90
N TRP A 86 -2.63 -11.65 -5.84
CA TRP A 86 -3.90 -12.35 -5.95
C TRP A 86 -3.74 -13.84 -6.24
N GLY A 87 -2.90 -14.20 -7.20
CA GLY A 87 -2.63 -15.59 -7.51
C GLY A 87 -2.07 -16.40 -6.32
N PHE A 88 -1.44 -15.73 -5.35
CA PHE A 88 -1.00 -16.36 -4.10
C PHE A 88 -2.18 -16.61 -3.14
N ILE A 89 -3.15 -15.70 -3.08
CA ILE A 89 -4.32 -15.81 -2.21
C ILE A 89 -5.36 -16.79 -2.80
N ALA A 90 -5.46 -16.85 -4.13
CA ALA A 90 -6.48 -17.60 -4.86
C ALA A 90 -6.45 -19.13 -4.73
N PRO A 91 -5.32 -19.85 -4.51
CA PRO A 91 -5.33 -21.30 -4.35
C PRO A 91 -6.15 -21.79 -3.16
N GLY A 92 -6.34 -20.94 -2.14
CA GLY A 92 -7.26 -21.19 -1.03
C GLY A 92 -8.74 -21.11 -1.39
N LEU A 93 -9.07 -20.69 -2.63
CA LEU A 93 -10.44 -20.51 -3.11
C LEU A 93 -10.93 -21.70 -3.90
N TYR A 94 -12.26 -21.95 -3.80
CA TYR A 94 -12.94 -22.96 -4.60
C TYR A 94 -12.79 -22.68 -6.09
N SER A 95 -12.67 -23.74 -6.89
CA SER A 95 -12.46 -23.68 -8.34
C SER A 95 -13.55 -22.91 -9.13
N SER A 96 -14.74 -22.70 -8.54
CA SER A 96 -15.83 -21.90 -9.09
C SER A 96 -15.55 -20.37 -9.05
N GLU A 97 -14.56 -19.91 -8.28
CA GLU A 97 -14.30 -18.48 -8.05
C GLU A 97 -13.21 -17.90 -8.96
N LYS A 98 -12.57 -18.72 -9.81
CA LYS A 98 -11.60 -18.26 -10.82
C LYS A 98 -12.17 -17.22 -11.78
N LYS A 99 -13.48 -17.15 -11.94
CA LYS A 99 -14.19 -16.15 -12.76
C LYS A 99 -14.00 -14.71 -12.24
N PHE A 100 -13.60 -14.53 -10.98
CA PHE A 100 -13.39 -13.20 -10.38
C PHE A 100 -11.99 -12.63 -10.63
N LEU A 101 -11.09 -13.39 -11.27
CA LEU A 101 -9.75 -12.94 -11.59
C LEU A 101 -9.76 -11.71 -12.50
N VAL A 102 -10.53 -11.74 -13.57
CA VAL A 102 -10.60 -10.63 -14.54
C VAL A 102 -11.17 -9.36 -13.91
N PRO A 103 -12.34 -9.38 -13.23
CA PRO A 103 -12.84 -8.21 -12.51
C PRO A 103 -11.85 -7.67 -11.47
N PHE A 104 -11.11 -8.55 -10.81
CA PHE A 104 -10.11 -8.16 -9.83
C PHE A 104 -8.97 -7.38 -10.49
N VAL A 105 -8.36 -7.90 -11.56
CA VAL A 105 -7.27 -7.22 -12.27
C VAL A 105 -7.73 -5.87 -12.80
N LEU A 106 -8.93 -5.79 -13.37
CA LEU A 106 -9.49 -4.54 -13.86
C LEU A 106 -9.70 -3.52 -12.72
N LEU A 107 -10.27 -3.94 -11.60
CA LEU A 107 -10.52 -3.08 -10.45
C LEU A 107 -9.21 -2.59 -9.82
N THR A 108 -8.21 -3.48 -9.73
CA THR A 108 -6.87 -3.16 -9.23
C THR A 108 -6.16 -2.18 -10.16
N SER A 109 -6.22 -2.40 -11.47
CA SER A 109 -5.63 -1.49 -12.45
C SER A 109 -6.30 -0.12 -12.40
N ALA A 110 -7.63 -0.08 -12.33
CA ALA A 110 -8.38 1.16 -12.15
C ALA A 110 -8.00 1.86 -10.84
N GLY A 111 -7.89 1.14 -9.73
CA GLY A 111 -7.44 1.67 -8.45
C GLY A 111 -6.03 2.28 -8.53
N THR A 112 -5.09 1.61 -9.20
CA THR A 112 -3.72 2.13 -9.42
C THR A 112 -3.75 3.44 -10.19
N VAL A 113 -4.47 3.49 -11.31
CA VAL A 113 -4.59 4.70 -12.14
C VAL A 113 -5.28 5.83 -11.35
N CYS A 114 -6.41 5.55 -10.70
CA CYS A 114 -7.12 6.54 -9.89
C CYS A 114 -6.27 7.06 -8.74
N GLY A 115 -5.52 6.19 -8.04
CA GLY A 115 -4.61 6.59 -6.97
C GLY A 115 -3.49 7.49 -7.45
N ALA A 116 -2.86 7.15 -8.59
CA ALA A 116 -1.82 7.96 -9.21
C ALA A 116 -2.36 9.33 -9.66
N LEU A 117 -3.51 9.36 -10.34
CA LEU A 117 -4.16 10.60 -10.77
C LEU A 117 -4.58 11.45 -9.57
N PHE A 118 -5.15 10.85 -8.54
CA PHE A 118 -5.55 11.58 -7.35
C PHE A 118 -4.34 12.19 -6.63
N SER A 119 -3.25 11.45 -6.48
CA SER A 119 -2.00 11.97 -5.92
C SER A 119 -1.48 13.15 -6.72
N ASN A 120 -1.45 13.01 -8.06
CA ASN A 120 -0.86 13.99 -8.96
C ASN A 120 -1.70 15.29 -9.09
N TYR A 121 -3.02 15.19 -9.18
CA TYR A 121 -3.88 16.35 -9.46
C TYR A 121 -4.54 16.97 -8.23
N VAL A 122 -4.65 16.24 -7.13
CA VAL A 122 -5.35 16.70 -5.94
C VAL A 122 -4.41 16.85 -4.75
N LEU A 123 -3.71 15.77 -4.40
CA LEU A 123 -2.99 15.72 -3.14
C LEU A 123 -1.72 16.55 -3.17
N PHE A 124 -0.86 16.31 -4.13
CA PHE A 124 0.40 17.04 -4.26
C PHE A 124 0.20 18.55 -4.50
N PRO A 125 -0.69 19.00 -5.42
CA PRO A 125 -1.00 20.43 -5.54
C PRO A 125 -1.59 21.05 -4.28
N GLY A 126 -2.44 20.32 -3.56
CA GLY A 126 -3.01 20.76 -2.28
C GLY A 126 -1.93 21.04 -1.23
N MET A 127 -0.97 20.11 -1.10
CA MET A 127 0.17 20.25 -0.21
C MET A 127 1.06 21.44 -0.60
N MET A 128 1.43 21.56 -1.88
CA MET A 128 2.28 22.67 -2.35
C MET A 128 1.61 24.04 -2.15
N LYS A 129 0.30 24.15 -2.43
CA LYS A 129 -0.45 25.36 -2.15
C LYS A 129 -0.44 25.72 -0.66
N PHE A 130 -0.57 24.74 0.21
CA PHE A 130 -0.49 24.98 1.65
C PHE A 130 0.89 25.54 2.05
N PHE A 131 1.99 24.93 1.60
CA PHE A 131 3.32 25.46 1.88
C PHE A 131 3.55 26.85 1.26
N ALA A 132 2.97 27.11 0.11
CA ALA A 132 3.03 28.40 -0.54
C ALA A 132 2.36 29.53 0.29
N THR A 133 1.39 29.22 1.17
CA THR A 133 0.78 30.22 2.05
C THR A 133 1.74 30.83 3.07
N PHE A 134 2.84 30.15 3.36
CA PHE A 134 3.87 30.65 4.27
C PHE A 134 4.92 31.53 3.56
N SER A 135 4.83 31.69 2.23
CA SER A 135 5.68 32.58 1.47
C SER A 135 5.34 34.05 1.77
N SER A 136 6.36 34.92 1.88
CA SER A 136 6.23 36.35 2.08
C SER A 136 7.19 37.13 1.17
N ALA A 137 7.13 38.47 1.22
CA ALA A 137 8.05 39.32 0.44
C ALA A 137 9.53 39.01 0.71
N HIS A 138 9.84 38.55 1.92
CA HIS A 138 11.20 38.23 2.37
C HIS A 138 11.50 36.72 2.42
N LEU A 139 10.50 35.86 2.26
CA LEU A 139 10.62 34.41 2.34
C LEU A 139 10.00 33.77 1.10
N ARG A 140 10.85 33.42 0.13
CA ARG A 140 10.44 32.76 -1.12
C ARG A 140 10.56 31.24 -1.00
N LEU A 141 9.56 30.53 -1.44
CA LEU A 141 9.59 29.07 -1.52
C LEU A 141 10.47 28.65 -2.70
N MET A 142 11.65 28.12 -2.43
CA MET A 142 12.57 27.54 -3.42
C MET A 142 12.88 26.09 -3.02
N PRO A 143 11.97 25.16 -3.33
CA PRO A 143 12.13 23.77 -2.89
C PRO A 143 13.25 23.09 -3.69
N ARG A 144 14.00 22.22 -2.99
CA ARG A 144 14.99 21.34 -3.64
C ARG A 144 14.27 20.29 -4.47
N ILE A 145 14.82 19.95 -5.63
CA ILE A 145 14.23 18.96 -6.51
C ILE A 145 14.17 17.58 -5.84
N GLU A 146 15.23 17.17 -5.16
CA GLU A 146 15.31 15.90 -4.44
C GLU A 146 14.21 15.76 -3.39
N ASP A 147 14.13 16.72 -2.43
CA ASP A 147 13.14 16.68 -1.35
C ASP A 147 11.70 16.73 -1.88
N THR A 148 11.47 17.55 -2.92
CA THR A 148 10.14 17.70 -3.54
C THR A 148 9.73 16.43 -4.25
N PHE A 149 10.67 15.82 -4.95
CA PHE A 149 10.42 14.59 -5.69
C PHE A 149 10.22 13.41 -4.74
N ASP A 150 11.06 13.25 -3.74
CA ASP A 150 10.91 12.24 -2.69
C ASP A 150 9.53 12.32 -2.04
N GLN A 151 9.10 13.52 -1.73
CA GLN A 151 7.77 13.74 -1.16
C GLN A 151 6.67 13.39 -2.13
N TYR A 152 6.77 13.83 -3.40
CA TYR A 152 5.84 13.45 -4.45
C TYR A 152 5.71 11.93 -4.57
N MET A 153 6.83 11.23 -4.49
CA MET A 153 6.89 9.79 -4.62
C MET A 153 6.23 9.04 -3.46
N LYS A 154 6.51 9.47 -2.23
CA LYS A 154 5.85 8.92 -1.02
C LYS A 154 4.33 9.05 -1.13
N MET A 155 3.86 10.22 -1.58
CA MET A 155 2.43 10.47 -1.78
C MET A 155 1.85 9.60 -2.89
N LEU A 156 2.52 9.48 -4.03
CA LEU A 156 2.07 8.70 -5.18
C LEU A 156 1.96 7.23 -4.84
N ILE A 157 3.02 6.63 -4.31
CA ILE A 157 3.03 5.22 -3.91
C ILE A 157 2.02 4.98 -2.79
N GLY A 158 1.99 5.84 -1.78
CA GLY A 158 1.04 5.75 -0.68
C GLY A 158 -0.40 5.75 -1.16
N MET A 159 -0.76 6.66 -2.07
CA MET A 159 -2.10 6.72 -2.64
C MET A 159 -2.42 5.54 -3.54
N VAL A 160 -1.51 5.09 -4.38
CA VAL A 160 -1.69 3.87 -5.18
C VAL A 160 -2.02 2.68 -4.30
N VAL A 161 -1.32 2.51 -3.17
CA VAL A 161 -1.58 1.45 -2.19
C VAL A 161 -2.93 1.64 -1.50
N VAL A 162 -3.26 2.84 -1.06
CA VAL A 162 -4.53 3.14 -0.38
C VAL A 162 -5.73 2.92 -1.30
N PHE A 163 -5.62 3.26 -2.57
CA PHE A 163 -6.67 3.01 -3.56
C PHE A 163 -6.89 1.53 -3.87
N GLN A 164 -6.02 0.62 -3.39
CA GLN A 164 -6.29 -0.81 -3.43
C GLN A 164 -7.25 -1.28 -2.32
N MET A 165 -7.52 -0.44 -1.30
CA MET A 165 -8.41 -0.80 -0.18
C MET A 165 -9.82 -1.24 -0.63
N PRO A 166 -10.54 -0.52 -1.53
CA PRO A 166 -11.85 -0.96 -1.98
C PRO A 166 -11.81 -2.31 -2.69
N THR A 167 -10.75 -2.56 -3.48
CA THR A 167 -10.53 -3.82 -4.19
C THR A 167 -10.27 -4.97 -3.22
N LEU A 168 -9.43 -4.73 -2.23
CA LEU A 168 -9.10 -5.71 -1.19
C LEU A 168 -10.36 -6.06 -0.37
N VAL A 169 -11.13 -5.05 0.05
CA VAL A 169 -12.37 -5.24 0.81
C VAL A 169 -13.43 -5.95 -0.04
N PHE A 170 -13.60 -5.59 -1.33
CA PHE A 170 -14.46 -6.31 -2.27
C PHE A 170 -14.18 -7.80 -2.22
N PHE A 171 -12.91 -8.12 -2.26
CA PHE A 171 -12.44 -9.50 -2.29
C PHE A 171 -12.71 -10.24 -0.97
N LEU A 172 -12.29 -9.64 0.14
CA LEU A 172 -12.53 -10.22 1.47
C LEU A 172 -14.03 -10.38 1.78
N ALA A 173 -14.86 -9.46 1.29
CA ALA A 173 -16.31 -9.55 1.41
C ALA A 173 -16.88 -10.70 0.55
N LYS A 174 -16.35 -10.90 -0.66
CA LYS A 174 -16.74 -12.01 -1.54
C LYS A 174 -16.38 -13.36 -0.92
N LEU A 175 -15.21 -13.46 -0.27
CA LEU A 175 -14.77 -14.63 0.47
C LEU A 175 -15.53 -14.84 1.79
N ARG A 176 -16.45 -13.94 2.14
CA ARG A 176 -17.17 -13.93 3.42
C ARG A 176 -16.27 -13.80 4.66
N LEU A 177 -15.02 -13.35 4.48
CA LEU A 177 -14.09 -13.10 5.58
C LEU A 177 -14.39 -11.80 6.32
N VAL A 178 -14.91 -10.80 5.58
CA VAL A 178 -15.24 -9.47 6.12
C VAL A 178 -16.65 -9.09 5.70
N THR A 179 -17.40 -8.47 6.61
CA THR A 179 -18.76 -7.95 6.36
C THR A 179 -18.80 -6.44 6.52
N ALA A 180 -19.75 -5.77 5.86
CA ALA A 180 -19.96 -4.33 6.02
C ALA A 180 -20.19 -3.94 7.49
N ARG A 181 -20.94 -4.78 8.24
CA ARG A 181 -21.19 -4.58 9.68
C ARG A 181 -19.89 -4.67 10.50
N PHE A 182 -18.98 -5.58 10.15
CA PHE A 182 -17.68 -5.70 10.80
C PHE A 182 -16.84 -4.43 10.57
N LEU A 183 -16.74 -3.96 9.32
CA LEU A 183 -16.02 -2.73 8.97
C LEU A 183 -16.61 -1.52 9.69
N TRP A 184 -17.95 -1.37 9.69
CA TRP A 184 -18.62 -0.28 10.37
C TRP A 184 -18.36 -0.27 11.89
N ARG A 185 -18.39 -1.45 12.52
CA ARG A 185 -18.13 -1.58 13.96
C ARG A 185 -16.69 -1.17 14.33
N HIS A 186 -15.74 -1.37 13.43
CA HIS A 186 -14.32 -1.10 13.66
C HIS A 186 -13.85 0.22 13.05
N ILE A 187 -14.75 1.09 12.61
CA ILE A 187 -14.42 2.37 11.94
C ILE A 187 -13.49 3.25 12.77
N LYS A 188 -13.64 3.28 14.10
CA LYS A 188 -12.78 4.06 14.99
C LYS A 188 -11.31 3.62 14.95
N TYR A 189 -11.07 2.31 14.84
CA TYR A 189 -9.70 1.77 14.70
C TYR A 189 -9.15 2.01 13.30
N ALA A 190 -10.00 1.91 12.28
CA ALA A 190 -9.61 2.22 10.92
C ALA A 190 -9.19 3.69 10.78
N ILE A 191 -9.96 4.62 11.35
CA ILE A 191 -9.61 6.05 11.38
C ILE A 191 -8.26 6.25 12.08
N LEU A 192 -8.02 5.60 13.23
CA LEU A 192 -6.73 5.68 13.91
C LEU A 192 -5.58 5.22 13.02
N VAL A 193 -5.72 4.07 12.37
CA VAL A 193 -4.70 3.55 11.45
C VAL A 193 -4.50 4.49 10.26
N ILE A 194 -5.58 5.03 9.70
CA ILE A 194 -5.51 6.01 8.60
C ILE A 194 -4.70 7.24 9.02
N PHE A 195 -4.93 7.78 10.21
CA PHE A 195 -4.15 8.93 10.71
C PHE A 195 -2.67 8.58 10.95
N ILE A 196 -2.37 7.36 11.40
CA ILE A 196 -0.98 6.89 11.52
C ILE A 196 -0.33 6.81 10.12
N VAL A 197 -1.01 6.22 9.14
CA VAL A 197 -0.50 6.13 7.76
C VAL A 197 -0.35 7.53 7.15
N ALA A 198 -1.32 8.42 7.35
CA ALA A 198 -1.23 9.80 6.92
C ALA A 198 -0.01 10.51 7.52
N ALA A 199 0.27 10.32 8.82
CA ALA A 199 1.45 10.90 9.48
C ALA A 199 2.78 10.41 8.90
N VAL A 200 2.85 9.16 8.43
CA VAL A 200 4.05 8.61 7.77
C VAL A 200 4.22 9.19 6.35
N LEU A 201 3.12 9.45 5.66
CA LEU A 201 3.14 9.96 4.29
C LEU A 201 3.33 11.48 4.21
N THR A 202 2.94 12.22 5.25
CA THR A 202 3.09 13.69 5.29
C THR A 202 4.51 14.09 5.69
N PRO A 203 5.13 15.07 5.03
CA PRO A 203 6.46 15.57 5.40
C PRO A 203 6.44 16.46 6.63
N SER A 204 5.30 17.03 6.93
CA SER A 204 5.09 17.96 8.03
C SER A 204 4.33 17.29 9.17
N THR A 205 4.71 17.62 10.39
CA THR A 205 4.06 17.13 11.61
C THR A 205 2.80 17.93 11.98
N ASP A 206 2.31 18.79 11.08
CA ASP A 206 1.17 19.63 11.34
C ASP A 206 -0.16 18.85 11.17
N PRO A 207 -1.12 19.03 12.07
CA PRO A 207 -2.41 18.32 12.03
C PRO A 207 -3.25 18.64 10.79
N TRP A 208 -3.04 19.82 10.19
CA TRP A 208 -3.78 20.25 9.00
C TRP A 208 -3.46 19.38 7.78
N ASN A 209 -2.19 19.32 7.40
CA ASN A 209 -1.76 18.46 6.29
C ASN A 209 -2.10 17.01 6.54
N GLN A 210 -1.86 16.51 7.75
CA GLN A 210 -2.23 15.15 8.13
C GLN A 210 -3.73 14.88 7.92
N THR A 211 -4.60 15.83 8.27
CA THR A 211 -6.05 15.72 8.05
C THR A 211 -6.40 15.73 6.57
N VAL A 212 -5.77 16.60 5.77
CA VAL A 212 -5.97 16.67 4.31
C VAL A 212 -5.62 15.34 3.64
N PHE A 213 -4.57 14.64 4.13
CA PHE A 213 -4.21 13.29 3.65
C PHE A 213 -5.17 12.21 4.15
N ALA A 214 -5.59 12.28 5.40
CA ALA A 214 -6.47 11.28 6.00
C ALA A 214 -7.87 11.30 5.38
N LEU A 215 -8.38 12.47 4.96
CA LEU A 215 -9.75 12.64 4.49
C LEU A 215 -10.10 11.78 3.25
N PRO A 216 -9.30 11.76 2.17
CA PRO A 216 -9.54 10.84 1.05
C PRO A 216 -9.42 9.37 1.45
N MET A 217 -8.52 9.03 2.37
CA MET A 217 -8.38 7.66 2.87
C MET A 217 -9.62 7.20 3.63
N ILE A 218 -10.20 8.08 4.46
CA ILE A 218 -11.48 7.84 5.14
C ILE A 218 -12.60 7.67 4.11
N GLY A 219 -12.63 8.53 3.08
CA GLY A 219 -13.59 8.41 1.98
C GLY A 219 -13.51 7.06 1.28
N LEU A 220 -12.31 6.58 0.95
CA LEU A 220 -12.08 5.25 0.36
C LEU A 220 -12.48 4.11 1.31
N TYR A 221 -12.25 4.27 2.60
CA TYR A 221 -12.73 3.31 3.59
C TYR A 221 -14.26 3.22 3.63
N LEU A 222 -14.95 4.36 3.58
CA LEU A 222 -16.41 4.39 3.50
C LEU A 222 -16.94 3.77 2.20
N ILE A 223 -16.29 4.04 1.07
CA ILE A 223 -16.58 3.39 -0.20
C ILE A 223 -16.40 1.86 -0.07
N SER A 224 -15.34 1.42 0.60
CA SER A 224 -15.09 0.00 0.86
C SER A 224 -16.20 -0.66 1.69
N ILE A 225 -16.77 0.05 2.67
CA ILE A 225 -17.94 -0.42 3.42
C ILE A 225 -19.15 -0.56 2.49
N GLY A 226 -19.39 0.42 1.62
CA GLY A 226 -20.44 0.37 0.60
C GLY A 226 -20.26 -0.83 -0.36
N VAL A 227 -19.04 -1.07 -0.82
CA VAL A 227 -18.68 -2.23 -1.64
C VAL A 227 -18.97 -3.54 -0.90
N ALA A 228 -18.56 -3.66 0.36
CA ALA A 228 -18.83 -4.83 1.19
C ALA A 228 -20.33 -5.05 1.41
N TRP A 229 -21.13 -3.99 1.48
CA TRP A 229 -22.58 -4.08 1.61
C TRP A 229 -23.24 -4.57 0.33
N LEU A 230 -22.77 -4.12 -0.84
CA LEU A 230 -23.30 -4.53 -2.15
C LEU A 230 -22.97 -5.99 -2.50
N VAL A 231 -21.77 -6.42 -2.13
CA VAL A 231 -21.22 -7.73 -2.53
C VAL A 231 -21.43 -8.80 -1.45
N GLY A 232 -21.64 -8.38 -0.21
CA GLY A 232 -21.88 -9.27 0.92
C GLY A 232 -23.13 -10.13 0.74
N PRO A 233 -23.17 -11.31 1.34
CA PRO A 233 -24.33 -12.21 1.22
C PRO A 233 -25.58 -11.52 1.75
N LYS A 234 -26.62 -11.48 0.93
CA LYS A 234 -27.96 -11.04 1.35
C LYS A 234 -28.39 -11.89 2.56
N ARG A 235 -28.94 -11.23 3.59
CA ARG A 235 -29.46 -11.81 4.83
C ARG A 235 -30.10 -13.18 4.60
N GLY A 236 -29.52 -14.24 5.15
CA GLY A 236 -30.11 -15.57 5.11
C GLY A 236 -29.30 -16.67 5.80
N LYS A 237 -27.99 -16.51 5.94
CA LYS A 237 -27.12 -17.44 6.68
C LYS A 237 -25.96 -16.67 7.30
N GLU A 238 -26.20 -16.03 8.43
CA GLU A 238 -25.10 -15.60 9.29
C GLU A 238 -24.41 -16.86 9.83
N PRO A 239 -23.11 -17.04 9.63
CA PRO A 239 -22.37 -17.98 10.49
C PRO A 239 -22.48 -17.45 11.92
N PRO A 240 -22.59 -18.34 12.93
CA PRO A 240 -22.75 -17.92 14.31
C PRO A 240 -21.63 -16.94 14.69
N ALA A 241 -21.98 -15.88 15.39
CA ALA A 241 -21.14 -14.73 15.75
C ALA A 241 -19.92 -15.06 16.65
N GLY A 242 -19.44 -16.28 16.62
CA GLY A 242 -18.28 -16.80 17.33
C GLY A 242 -17.23 -17.48 16.45
N ALA A 243 -17.54 -17.86 15.19
CA ALA A 243 -16.63 -18.70 14.41
C ALA A 243 -15.31 -18.01 14.03
N GLY A 244 -15.35 -16.71 13.69
CA GLY A 244 -14.14 -15.96 13.31
C GLY A 244 -13.21 -15.64 14.48
N SER A 245 -13.79 -15.36 15.67
CA SER A 245 -12.99 -15.06 16.87
C SER A 245 -12.41 -16.33 17.50
N THR A 246 -13.09 -17.46 17.38
CA THR A 246 -12.64 -18.75 17.89
C THR A 246 -11.52 -19.31 17.03
N THR A 247 -11.61 -19.20 15.70
CA THR A 247 -10.56 -19.67 14.79
C THR A 247 -9.29 -18.82 14.94
N LEU A 248 -9.43 -17.50 15.05
CA LEU A 248 -8.28 -16.61 15.28
C LEU A 248 -7.64 -16.85 16.64
N LYS A 249 -8.43 -17.05 17.70
CA LYS A 249 -7.93 -17.40 19.03
C LYS A 249 -7.28 -18.80 19.05
N LEU A 250 -7.81 -19.77 18.32
CA LEU A 250 -7.22 -21.10 18.17
C LEU A 250 -5.89 -21.07 17.41
N VAL A 251 -5.81 -20.29 16.32
CA VAL A 251 -4.57 -20.14 15.55
C VAL A 251 -3.50 -19.41 16.36
N ILE A 252 -3.87 -18.31 17.04
CA ILE A 252 -2.95 -17.58 17.93
C ILE A 252 -2.55 -18.47 19.12
N GLY A 253 -3.51 -19.17 19.73
CA GLY A 253 -3.24 -20.11 20.82
C GLY A 253 -2.32 -21.25 20.40
N ALA A 254 -2.54 -21.85 19.24
CA ALA A 254 -1.67 -22.90 18.69
C ALA A 254 -0.24 -22.40 18.40
N MET A 255 -0.09 -21.18 17.86
CA MET A 255 1.22 -20.55 17.65
C MET A 255 1.97 -20.29 18.96
N VAL A 256 1.28 -19.78 19.97
CA VAL A 256 1.89 -19.50 21.29
C VAL A 256 2.30 -20.79 22.00
N VAL A 257 1.47 -21.86 21.92
CA VAL A 257 1.79 -23.18 22.50
C VAL A 257 2.96 -23.84 21.78
N ASP A 258 3.05 -23.74 20.44
CA ASP A 258 4.17 -24.29 19.68
C ASP A 258 5.50 -23.55 19.97
N GLN A 259 5.44 -22.22 20.13
CA GLN A 259 6.60 -21.44 20.58
C GLN A 259 7.05 -21.80 22.00
N ALA A 260 6.11 -21.97 22.93
CA ALA A 260 6.42 -22.37 24.31
C ALA A 260 7.04 -23.77 24.36
N ARG A 261 6.55 -24.71 23.54
CA ARG A 261 7.08 -26.06 23.40
C ARG A 261 8.49 -26.09 22.86
N ARG A 262 8.77 -25.34 21.80
CA ARG A 262 10.14 -25.21 21.23
C ARG A 262 11.12 -24.55 22.21
N ALA A 263 10.67 -23.60 23.00
CA ALA A 263 11.47 -22.98 24.06
C ALA A 263 11.83 -23.99 25.16
N SER A 264 10.88 -24.84 25.60
CA SER A 264 11.12 -25.88 26.61
C SER A 264 12.05 -26.99 26.10
N GLU A 265 11.89 -27.42 24.85
CA GLU A 265 12.77 -28.43 24.23
C GLU A 265 14.20 -27.91 24.03
N GLY A 266 14.36 -26.63 23.68
CA GLY A 266 15.68 -25.96 23.58
C GLY A 266 16.36 -25.84 24.95
N TRP A 267 15.58 -25.68 26.04
CA TRP A 267 16.11 -25.60 27.40
C TRP A 267 16.55 -26.98 27.93
N CYS A 268 15.77 -28.05 27.69
CA CYS A 268 16.13 -29.41 28.02
C CYS A 268 17.38 -29.89 27.29
N ARG A 269 17.55 -29.53 26.00
CA ARG A 269 18.73 -29.92 25.19
C ARG A 269 20.01 -29.23 25.71
N ARG A 270 19.96 -28.01 26.25
CA ARG A 270 21.12 -27.32 26.86
C ARG A 270 21.51 -27.87 28.23
N ARG A 271 20.60 -28.46 28.98
CA ARG A 271 20.90 -29.09 30.29
C ARG A 271 21.47 -30.49 30.17
N GLY A 272 21.18 -31.21 29.06
CA GLY A 272 21.69 -32.54 28.84
C GLY A 272 23.13 -32.64 28.28
N SER A 273 23.74 -31.48 27.95
CA SER A 273 25.09 -31.43 27.34
C SER A 273 26.22 -30.98 28.29
N ASN A 274 26.02 -31.05 29.60
CA ASN A 274 27.07 -30.75 30.56
C ASN A 274 27.46 -32.03 31.37
N PRO A 275 28.35 -32.95 30.89
CA PRO A 275 28.73 -34.14 31.58
C PRO A 275 29.99 -33.99 32.48
N HIS A 276 30.42 -32.77 32.82
CA HIS A 276 31.57 -32.54 33.70
C HIS A 276 31.24 -31.47 34.76
N GLY A 277 30.85 -31.95 35.90
CA GLY A 277 30.71 -31.21 37.15
C GLY A 277 30.92 -32.13 38.30
N ALA A 278 32.19 -32.52 38.52
CA ALA A 278 32.65 -33.03 39.81
C ALA A 278 33.48 -31.92 40.45
#